data_b132b05fc43a8ddcfc282eec0e64519d
#
_entry.id   b132b05fc43a8ddcfc282eec0e64519d
#
_cell.length_a   1.000
_cell.length_b   1.000
_cell.length_c   1.000
_cell.angle_alpha   90.00
_cell.angle_beta   90.00
_cell.angle_gamma   90.00
#
_symmetry.space_group_name_H-M   'P 1'
#
loop_
_entity.id
_entity.type
_entity.pdbx_description
1 polymer ?
#
loop_
_entity_poly.entity_id
_entity_poly.type
_entity_poly.pdbx_seq_one_letter_code
_entity_poly.pdbx_strand_id
1 'polypeptide(L)' 'MKIEEAILFVLTRRNGGMKTDQIAEVINRERLYVCKDGRPVSSAFVFRTIKSHPETFCLAEGRVFLMI' A
#
# COMPACT_ATOMS: atom_id res chain seq x y z
N MET A 1 4.33 7.32 10.37
CA MET A 1 4.01 5.96 9.93
C MET A 1 4.86 5.61 8.73
N LYS A 2 5.46 4.43 8.72
CA LYS A 2 6.25 4.00 7.57
C LYS A 2 5.32 3.58 6.43
N ILE A 3 5.87 3.57 5.19
CA ILE A 3 5.02 3.26 4.03
C ILE A 3 4.42 1.85 4.12
N GLU A 4 5.17 0.87 4.59
CA GLU A 4 4.64 -0.49 4.73
C GLU A 4 3.53 -0.55 5.78
N GLU A 5 3.65 0.27 6.83
CA GLU A 5 2.60 0.36 7.85
C GLU A 5 1.35 1.02 7.30
N ALA A 6 1.51 2.03 6.46
CA ALA A 6 0.38 2.71 5.84
C ALA A 6 -0.38 1.75 4.92
N ILE A 7 0.35 0.96 4.14
CA ILE A 7 -0.27 -0.02 3.26
C ILE A 7 -1.02 -1.07 4.08
N LEU A 8 -0.38 -1.56 5.15
CA LEU A 8 -1.01 -2.52 6.05
C LEU A 8 -2.30 -1.97 6.64
N PHE A 9 -2.26 -0.72 7.07
CA PHE A 9 -3.42 -0.05 7.67
C PHE A 9 -4.59 0.01 6.66
N VAL A 10 -4.30 0.39 5.42
CA VAL A 10 -5.32 0.48 4.38
C VAL A 10 -5.94 -0.88 4.11
N LEU A 11 -5.11 -1.92 3.96
CA LEU A 11 -5.60 -3.26 3.66
C LEU A 11 -6.37 -3.88 4.82
N THR A 12 -6.01 -3.53 6.06
CA THR A 12 -6.72 -4.02 7.24
C THR A 12 -8.17 -3.52 7.24
N ARG A 13 -8.39 -2.30 6.74
CA ARG A 13 -9.73 -1.72 6.72
C ARG A 13 -10.57 -2.20 5.54
N ARG A 14 -9.93 -2.78 4.52
CA ARG A 14 -10.61 -3.23 3.31
C ARG A 14 -10.33 -4.72 3.09
N ASN A 15 -11.33 -5.54 3.20
CA ASN A 15 -11.22 -6.96 2.91
C ASN A 15 -11.39 -7.20 1.42
N GLY A 16 -10.68 -8.17 0.88
CA GLY A 16 -10.88 -8.56 -0.51
C GLY A 16 -9.83 -8.07 -1.48
N GLY A 17 -8.78 -7.44 -0.98
CA GLY A 17 -7.67 -7.00 -1.81
C GLY A 17 -7.91 -5.67 -2.49
N MET A 18 -6.83 -4.97 -2.82
CA MET A 18 -6.88 -3.68 -3.48
C MET A 18 -5.78 -3.60 -4.53
N LYS A 19 -6.02 -2.82 -5.56
CA LYS A 19 -4.98 -2.53 -6.55
C LYS A 19 -4.01 -1.51 -5.97
N THR A 20 -2.76 -1.51 -6.48
CA THR A 20 -1.75 -0.60 -5.96
C THR A 20 -2.12 0.87 -6.11
N ASP A 21 -2.78 1.23 -7.21
CA ASP A 21 -3.20 2.61 -7.41
C ASP A 21 -4.31 3.01 -6.43
N GLN A 22 -5.19 2.09 -6.06
CA GLN A 22 -6.23 2.36 -5.07
C GLN A 22 -5.61 2.55 -3.70
N ILE A 23 -4.60 1.74 -3.35
CA ILE A 23 -3.90 1.88 -2.08
C ILE A 23 -3.20 3.23 -2.02
N ALA A 24 -2.50 3.60 -3.09
CA ALA A 24 -1.81 4.89 -3.15
C ALA A 24 -2.80 6.05 -2.99
N GLU A 25 -3.95 5.96 -3.64
CA GLU A 25 -4.96 7.01 -3.55
C GLU A 25 -5.45 7.21 -2.12
N VAL A 26 -5.72 6.11 -1.41
CA VAL A 26 -6.19 6.21 -0.02
C VAL A 26 -5.11 6.81 0.87
N ILE A 27 -3.86 6.35 0.70
CA ILE A 27 -2.75 6.87 1.50
C ILE A 27 -2.60 8.37 1.30
N ASN A 28 -2.69 8.85 0.07
CA ASN A 28 -2.56 10.27 -0.23
C ASN A 28 -3.74 11.07 0.30
N ARG A 29 -4.95 10.56 0.09
CA ARG A 29 -6.16 11.26 0.53
C ARG A 29 -6.21 11.41 2.04
N GLU A 30 -5.83 10.37 2.77
CA GLU A 30 -5.89 10.38 4.23
C GLU A 30 -4.56 10.77 4.86
N ARG A 31 -3.56 11.08 4.03
CA ARG A 31 -2.23 11.50 4.49
C ARG A 31 -1.60 10.52 5.46
N LEU A 32 -1.77 9.24 5.18
CA LEU A 32 -1.20 8.20 6.03
C LEU A 32 0.31 8.12 5.92
N TYR A 33 0.84 8.59 4.80
CA TYR A 33 2.28 8.67 4.59
C TYR A 33 2.55 9.83 3.65
N VAL A 34 3.55 10.64 3.99
CA VAL A 34 3.95 11.78 3.16
C VAL A 34 5.41 11.63 2.82
N CYS A 35 5.74 11.66 1.52
CA CYS A 35 7.12 11.56 1.06
C CYS A 35 7.91 12.79 1.48
N LYS A 36 9.22 12.61 1.71
CA LYS A 36 10.07 13.71 2.16
C LYS A 36 10.11 14.86 1.16
N ASP A 37 10.02 14.57 -0.13
CA ASP A 37 10.04 15.59 -1.18
C ASP A 37 8.66 16.19 -1.43
N GLY A 38 7.65 15.78 -0.69
CA GLY A 38 6.29 16.31 -0.83
C GLY A 38 5.49 15.72 -1.98
N ARG A 39 6.07 14.80 -2.74
CA ARG A 39 5.35 14.17 -3.85
C ARG A 39 4.34 13.16 -3.33
N PRO A 40 3.24 12.95 -4.06
CA PRO A 40 2.28 11.94 -3.65
C PRO A 40 2.88 10.52 -3.78
N VAL A 41 2.35 9.61 -2.99
CA VAL A 41 2.72 8.21 -3.08
C VAL A 41 2.21 7.68 -4.42
N SER A 42 3.08 7.02 -5.19
CA SER A 42 2.72 6.46 -6.49
C SER A 42 2.40 4.98 -6.36
N SER A 43 1.68 4.44 -7.35
CA SER A 43 1.40 3.00 -7.38
C SER A 43 2.71 2.21 -7.52
N ALA A 44 3.71 2.76 -8.22
CA ALA A 44 5.01 2.11 -8.36
C ALA A 44 5.71 1.99 -7.00
N PHE A 45 5.61 3.03 -6.17
CA PHE A 45 6.20 3.00 -4.84
C PHE A 45 5.52 1.93 -3.98
N VAL A 46 4.18 1.88 -4.04
CA VAL A 46 3.42 0.86 -3.32
C VAL A 46 3.83 -0.54 -3.79
N PHE A 47 3.92 -0.73 -5.09
CA PHE A 47 4.29 -2.03 -5.66
C PHE A 47 5.67 -2.47 -5.18
N ARG A 48 6.66 -1.57 -5.21
CA ARG A 48 8.02 -1.90 -4.75
C ARG A 48 8.04 -2.26 -3.27
N THR A 49 7.25 -1.55 -2.47
CA THR A 49 7.17 -1.83 -1.04
C THR A 49 6.59 -3.23 -0.80
N ILE A 50 5.55 -3.57 -1.55
CA ILE A 50 4.91 -4.88 -1.44
C ILE A 50 5.89 -5.99 -1.81
N LYS A 51 6.66 -5.80 -2.87
CA LYS A 51 7.64 -6.80 -3.30
C LYS A 51 8.77 -6.93 -2.28
N SER A 52 9.05 -5.89 -1.51
CA SER A 52 10.07 -5.91 -0.46
C SER A 52 9.60 -6.60 0.81
N HIS A 53 8.30 -6.84 0.96
CA HIS A 53 7.74 -7.44 2.18
C HIS A 53 6.85 -8.63 1.85
N PRO A 54 7.42 -9.68 1.24
CA PRO A 54 6.62 -10.85 0.85
C PRO A 54 6.05 -11.63 2.03
N GLU A 55 6.61 -11.41 3.22
CA GLU A 55 6.08 -12.05 4.43
C GLU A 55 4.79 -11.38 4.90
N THR A 56 4.51 -10.18 4.44
CA THR A 56 3.34 -9.41 4.88
C THR A 56 2.27 -9.30 3.81
N PHE A 57 2.68 -9.18 2.55
CA PHE A 57 1.77 -8.92 1.44
C PHE A 57 1.86 -9.98 0.37
N CYS A 58 0.73 -10.24 -0.27
CA CYS A 58 0.65 -11.17 -1.40
C CYS A 58 0.01 -10.44 -2.58
N LEU A 59 0.59 -10.60 -3.76
CA LEU A 59 0.02 -10.02 -4.98
C LEU A 59 -0.57 -11.15 -5.81
N ALA A 60 -1.86 -11.06 -6.08
CA ALA A 60 -2.57 -12.07 -6.86
C ALA A 60 -3.58 -11.39 -7.76
N GLU A 61 -3.56 -11.72 -9.05
CA GLU A 61 -4.49 -11.21 -10.04
C GLU A 61 -4.57 -9.67 -10.02
N GLY A 62 -3.41 -9.04 -9.85
CA GLY A 62 -3.32 -7.59 -9.84
C GLY A 62 -3.80 -6.92 -8.56
N ARG A 63 -4.15 -7.69 -7.54
CA ARG A 63 -4.61 -7.17 -6.27
C ARG A 63 -3.67 -7.55 -5.15
N VAL A 64 -3.59 -6.68 -4.15
CA VAL A 64 -2.74 -6.88 -2.99
C VAL A 64 -3.57 -7.39 -1.83
N PHE A 65 -3.09 -8.45 -1.21
CA PHE A 65 -3.75 -9.06 -0.04
C PHE A 65 -2.75 -9.16 1.10
N LEU A 66 -3.28 -9.20 2.31
CA LEU A 66 -2.45 -9.45 3.48
C LEU A 66 -2.18 -10.95 3.60
N MET A 67 -0.95 -11.28 4.00
CA MET A 67 -0.57 -12.65 4.31
C MET A 67 -0.86 -12.90 5.77
N ILE A 68 -2.05 -13.36 6.05
CA ILE A 68 -2.47 -13.61 7.43
C ILE A 68 -2.66 -15.09 7.67
#